data_7871f71b995f2369338428d6a05a39ca
#
_entry.id   7871f71b995f2369338428d6a05a39ca
#
_cell.length_a   1.000
_cell.length_b   1.000
_cell.length_c   1.000
_cell.angle_alpha   90.00
_cell.angle_beta   90.00
_cell.angle_gamma   90.00
#
_symmetry.space_group_name_H-M   'P 1'
#
loop_
_entity.id
_entity.type
_entity.pdbx_description
1 polymer ?
#
loop_
_entity_poly.entity_id
_entity_poly.type
_entity_poly.pdbx_seq_one_letter_code
_entity_poly.pdbx_strand_id
1 'polypeptide(L)'
;MTPETTTARIRGLNDIARRFLVHGTVYFSHGVAALPADEQAVILDRVCGFNDFTPENDPYGEHDFGAFEHNGRKIFWKIDYYDLVLRYGSPEPADPTVTRRVLTVMLAEEY
;
A
#
# COMPACT_ATOMS: atom_id res chain seq x y z
N MET A 1 11.89 17.59 12.97
CA MET A 1 10.88 16.52 13.15
C MET A 1 11.58 15.30 13.71
N THR A 2 11.02 14.70 14.78
CA THR A 2 11.59 13.49 15.37
C THR A 2 11.33 12.28 14.48
N PRO A 3 12.08 11.17 14.63
CA PRO A 3 11.80 9.94 13.88
C PRO A 3 10.38 9.42 14.08
N GLU A 4 9.86 9.47 15.32
CA GLU A 4 8.48 9.04 15.61
C GLU A 4 7.45 9.91 14.91
N THR A 5 7.68 11.24 14.89
CA THR A 5 6.80 12.19 14.20
C THR A 5 6.83 11.97 12.70
N THR A 6 8.03 11.73 12.15
CA THR A 6 8.19 11.41 10.72
C THR A 6 7.46 10.12 10.36
N THR A 7 7.62 9.07 11.16
CA THR A 7 6.93 7.80 10.96
C THR A 7 5.42 7.97 11.02
N ALA A 8 4.91 8.71 12.01
CA ALA A 8 3.48 8.97 12.12
C ALA A 8 2.93 9.74 10.92
N ARG A 9 3.71 10.67 10.37
CA ARG A 9 3.31 11.43 9.19
C ARG A 9 3.26 10.53 7.94
N ILE A 10 4.26 9.68 7.74
CA ILE A 10 4.28 8.71 6.65
C ILE A 10 3.07 7.78 6.77
N ARG A 11 2.82 7.25 7.96
CA ARG A 11 1.67 6.37 8.23
C ARG A 11 0.36 7.04 7.88
N GLY A 12 0.18 8.30 8.31
CA GLY A 12 -1.04 9.04 8.01
C GLY A 12 -1.25 9.26 6.52
N LEU A 13 -0.18 9.59 5.79
CA LEU A 13 -0.23 9.74 4.34
C LEU A 13 -0.54 8.41 3.64
N ASN A 14 0.02 7.31 4.12
CA ASN A 14 -0.26 5.98 3.58
C ASN A 14 -1.71 5.57 3.83
N ASP A 15 -2.23 5.82 5.03
CA ASP A 15 -3.63 5.52 5.34
C ASP A 15 -4.58 6.27 4.43
N ILE A 16 -4.32 7.55 4.18
CA ILE A 16 -5.14 8.37 3.27
C ILE A 16 -5.06 7.84 1.84
N ALA A 17 -3.84 7.59 1.36
CA ALA A 17 -3.64 7.11 -0.01
C ALA A 17 -4.35 5.78 -0.25
N ARG A 18 -4.27 4.86 0.70
CA ARG A 18 -4.87 3.54 0.60
C ARG A 18 -6.39 3.57 0.76
N ARG A 19 -6.90 4.30 1.75
CA ARG A 19 -8.35 4.35 2.03
C ARG A 19 -9.13 5.04 0.93
N PHE A 20 -8.57 6.08 0.34
CA PHE A 20 -9.27 6.92 -0.63
C PHE A 20 -8.71 6.80 -2.04
N LEU A 21 -7.65 6.01 -2.24
CA LEU A 21 -6.98 5.80 -3.54
C LEU A 21 -6.56 7.13 -4.18
N VAL A 22 -5.90 7.98 -3.36
CA VAL A 22 -5.44 9.29 -3.76
C VAL A 22 -3.93 9.44 -3.50
N HIS A 23 -3.32 10.47 -4.06
CA HIS A 23 -1.90 10.83 -3.90
C HIS A 23 -0.92 9.80 -4.47
N GLY A 24 -1.36 9.01 -5.45
CA GLY A 24 -0.51 8.02 -6.06
C GLY A 24 -1.23 7.20 -7.10
N THR A 25 -0.69 6.02 -7.34
CA THR A 25 -1.18 5.09 -8.36
C THR A 25 -1.45 3.74 -7.73
N VAL A 26 -2.48 3.05 -8.23
CA VAL A 26 -2.81 1.67 -7.83
C VAL A 26 -2.49 0.75 -8.98
N TYR A 27 -1.74 -0.32 -8.69
CA TYR A 27 -1.46 -1.38 -9.66
C TYR A 27 -1.93 -2.72 -9.12
N PHE A 28 -2.55 -3.50 -9.99
CA PHE A 28 -2.78 -4.92 -9.74
C PHE A 28 -1.68 -5.72 -10.42
N SER A 29 -1.16 -6.72 -9.71
CA SER A 29 -0.25 -7.69 -10.31
C SER A 29 -0.94 -8.46 -11.43
N HIS A 30 -0.16 -9.17 -12.25
CA HIS A 30 -0.72 -10.03 -13.29
C HIS A 30 -1.74 -11.03 -12.72
N GLY A 31 -1.43 -11.65 -11.59
CA GLY A 31 -2.31 -12.65 -10.97
C GLY A 31 -3.63 -12.06 -10.47
N VAL A 32 -3.59 -10.87 -9.85
CA VAL A 32 -4.81 -10.18 -9.40
C VAL A 32 -5.61 -9.68 -10.60
N ALA A 33 -4.95 -9.12 -11.59
CA ALA A 33 -5.61 -8.61 -12.80
C ALA A 33 -6.29 -9.73 -13.62
N ALA A 34 -5.84 -10.98 -13.47
CA ALA A 34 -6.43 -12.13 -14.13
C ALA A 34 -7.69 -12.68 -13.43
N LEU A 35 -7.99 -12.21 -12.23
CA LEU A 35 -9.20 -12.61 -11.50
C LEU A 35 -10.43 -11.94 -12.10
N PRO A 36 -11.64 -12.52 -11.88
CA PRO A 36 -12.89 -11.86 -12.27
C PRO A 36 -13.02 -10.46 -11.69
N ALA A 37 -13.68 -9.57 -12.41
CA ALA A 37 -13.79 -8.16 -12.00
C ALA A 37 -14.48 -7.97 -10.65
N ASP A 38 -15.46 -8.80 -10.32
CA ASP A 38 -16.14 -8.75 -9.03
C ASP A 38 -15.20 -9.15 -7.88
N GLU A 39 -14.32 -10.12 -8.09
CA GLU A 39 -13.31 -10.49 -7.10
C GLU A 39 -12.26 -9.38 -6.93
N GLN A 40 -11.82 -8.76 -8.03
CA GLN A 40 -10.90 -7.63 -7.97
C GLN A 40 -11.48 -6.49 -7.13
N ALA A 41 -12.77 -6.19 -7.30
CA ALA A 41 -13.46 -5.14 -6.54
C ALA A 41 -13.50 -5.47 -5.05
N VAL A 42 -13.80 -6.71 -4.69
CA VAL A 42 -13.82 -7.14 -3.28
C VAL A 42 -12.42 -7.05 -2.67
N ILE A 43 -11.39 -7.50 -3.40
CA ILE A 43 -10.00 -7.44 -2.94
C ILE A 43 -9.60 -5.98 -2.70
N LEU A 44 -9.87 -5.10 -3.64
CA LEU A 44 -9.51 -3.69 -3.49
C LEU A 44 -10.24 -3.04 -2.32
N ASP A 45 -11.52 -3.37 -2.12
CA ASP A 45 -12.28 -2.87 -0.97
C ASP A 45 -11.64 -3.31 0.35
N ARG A 46 -11.18 -4.55 0.43
CA ARG A 46 -10.50 -5.05 1.62
C ARG A 46 -9.14 -4.40 1.85
N VAL A 47 -8.43 -4.07 0.78
CA VAL A 47 -7.17 -3.31 0.88
C VAL A 47 -7.43 -1.92 1.45
N CYS A 48 -8.44 -1.22 0.92
CA CYS A 48 -8.78 0.13 1.40
C CYS A 48 -9.21 0.12 2.86
N GLY A 49 -9.95 -0.90 3.28
CA GLY A 49 -10.44 -1.04 4.66
C GLY A 49 -9.51 -1.78 5.60
N PHE A 50 -8.33 -2.21 5.15
CA PHE A 50 -7.42 -2.98 5.98
C PHE A 50 -6.99 -2.21 7.23
N ASN A 51 -7.05 -2.88 8.38
CA ASN A 51 -6.74 -2.25 9.67
C ASN A 51 -6.07 -3.22 10.66
N ASP A 52 -5.61 -4.37 10.20
CA ASP A 52 -5.02 -5.41 11.05
C ASP A 52 -3.50 -5.26 11.12
N PHE A 53 -3.05 -4.14 11.67
CA PHE A 53 -1.62 -3.85 11.83
C PHE A 53 -1.13 -4.29 13.20
N THR A 54 -0.03 -5.04 13.20
CA THR A 54 0.62 -5.55 14.42
C THR A 54 2.12 -5.25 14.33
N PRO A 55 2.86 -5.32 15.46
CA PRO A 55 4.32 -5.16 15.40
C PRO A 55 5.02 -6.16 14.49
N GLU A 56 4.43 -7.34 14.29
CA GLU A 56 4.99 -8.39 13.46
C GLU A 56 4.84 -8.10 11.97
N ASN A 57 3.67 -7.57 11.54
CA ASN A 57 3.43 -7.30 10.13
C ASN A 57 3.72 -5.85 9.72
N ASP A 58 3.89 -4.96 10.70
CA ASP A 58 4.15 -3.54 10.48
C ASP A 58 5.25 -3.05 11.44
N PRO A 59 6.48 -3.62 11.32
CA PRO A 59 7.53 -3.36 12.31
C PRO A 59 8.00 -1.90 12.35
N TYR A 60 7.84 -1.16 11.25
CA TYR A 60 8.24 0.25 11.19
C TYR A 60 7.09 1.21 11.50
N GLY A 61 5.87 0.70 11.61
CA GLY A 61 4.70 1.51 11.95
C GLY A 61 4.25 2.46 10.84
N GLU A 62 4.61 2.19 9.59
CA GLU A 62 4.28 3.07 8.45
C GLU A 62 2.96 2.70 7.78
N HIS A 63 2.36 1.55 8.10
CA HIS A 63 1.17 1.03 7.43
C HIS A 63 1.39 0.91 5.90
N ASP A 64 2.52 0.34 5.52
CA ASP A 64 2.92 0.23 4.12
C ASP A 64 2.80 -1.18 3.55
N PHE A 65 2.31 -2.12 4.33
CA PHE A 65 2.16 -3.52 3.91
C PHE A 65 1.03 -4.19 4.69
N GLY A 66 0.29 -5.07 4.02
CA GLY A 66 -0.70 -5.91 4.67
C GLY A 66 -0.95 -7.19 3.88
N ALA A 67 -1.56 -8.15 4.55
CA ALA A 67 -1.88 -9.46 3.99
C ALA A 67 -3.24 -9.93 4.48
N PHE A 68 -3.99 -10.59 3.61
CA PHE A 68 -5.25 -11.24 3.96
C PHE A 68 -5.54 -12.37 3.00
N GLU A 69 -6.52 -13.20 3.34
CA GLU A 69 -6.98 -14.29 2.46
C GLU A 69 -8.27 -13.91 1.76
N HIS A 70 -8.36 -14.27 0.49
CA HIS A 70 -9.55 -14.12 -0.34
C HIS A 70 -9.75 -15.40 -1.14
N ASN A 71 -10.85 -16.11 -0.89
CA ASN A 71 -11.21 -17.35 -1.58
C ASN A 71 -10.04 -18.37 -1.62
N GLY A 72 -9.37 -18.55 -0.46
CA GLY A 72 -8.27 -19.49 -0.33
C GLY A 72 -6.94 -19.02 -0.89
N ARG A 73 -6.87 -17.80 -1.42
CA ARG A 73 -5.64 -17.20 -1.93
C ARG A 73 -5.14 -16.15 -0.96
N LYS A 74 -3.84 -16.12 -0.72
CA LYS A 74 -3.23 -15.09 0.10
C LYS A 74 -2.92 -13.88 -0.77
N ILE A 75 -3.43 -12.73 -0.34
CA ILE A 75 -3.26 -11.45 -1.03
C ILE A 75 -2.32 -10.58 -0.22
N PHE A 76 -1.36 -9.95 -0.89
CA PHE A 76 -0.51 -8.92 -0.31
C PHE A 76 -0.84 -7.58 -0.94
N TRP A 77 -0.72 -6.50 -0.16
CA TRP A 77 -0.64 -5.16 -0.71
C TRP A 77 0.57 -4.46 -0.10
N LYS A 78 1.17 -3.56 -0.88
CA LYS A 78 2.30 -2.76 -0.39
C LYS A 78 2.24 -1.36 -0.98
N ILE A 79 2.82 -0.41 -0.26
CA ILE A 79 2.99 0.96 -0.73
C ILE A 79 4.48 1.25 -0.83
N ASP A 80 4.92 1.65 -2.03
CA ASP A 80 6.28 2.09 -2.28
C ASP A 80 6.29 3.60 -2.49
N TYR A 81 7.41 4.22 -2.17
CA TYR A 81 7.58 5.67 -2.24
C TYR A 81 8.54 6.01 -3.37
N TYR A 82 8.03 6.66 -4.40
CA TYR A 82 8.83 7.06 -5.56
C TYR A 82 8.89 8.58 -5.67
N ASP A 83 9.84 9.08 -6.44
CA ASP A 83 9.86 10.47 -6.85
C ASP A 83 8.69 10.77 -7.81
N LEU A 84 8.50 12.05 -8.14
CA LEU A 84 7.33 12.45 -8.94
C LEU A 84 7.32 11.89 -10.37
N VAL A 85 8.45 11.45 -10.87
CA VAL A 85 8.57 10.85 -12.22
C VAL A 85 8.62 9.31 -12.18
N LEU A 86 8.44 8.71 -10.98
CA LEU A 86 8.42 7.25 -10.79
C LEU A 86 9.72 6.56 -11.24
N ARG A 87 10.85 7.24 -11.07
CA ARG A 87 12.14 6.75 -11.55
C ARG A 87 13.03 6.23 -10.42
N TYR A 88 13.02 6.93 -9.30
CA TYR A 88 13.83 6.60 -8.12
C TYR A 88 12.98 6.64 -6.87
N GLY A 89 13.50 6.14 -5.77
CA GLY A 89 12.85 6.30 -4.47
C GLY A 89 12.67 7.77 -4.13
N SER A 90 11.61 8.09 -3.37
CA SER A 90 11.35 9.44 -2.91
C SER A 90 12.49 9.94 -2.01
N PRO A 91 12.92 11.21 -2.18
CA PRO A 91 13.91 11.79 -1.26
C PRO A 91 13.33 12.04 0.14
N GLU A 92 12.01 12.15 0.27
CA GLU A 92 11.35 12.38 1.57
C GLU A 92 9.91 11.85 1.54
N PRO A 93 9.69 10.60 1.99
CA PRO A 93 8.34 10.01 1.98
C PRO A 93 7.32 10.73 2.86
N ALA A 94 7.77 11.53 3.83
CA ALA A 94 6.88 12.33 4.68
C ALA A 94 6.38 13.61 3.97
N ASP A 95 6.93 13.93 2.82
CA ASP A 95 6.54 15.12 2.04
C ASP A 95 5.75 14.70 0.80
N PRO A 96 4.43 14.91 0.78
CA PRO A 96 3.60 14.51 -0.36
C PRO A 96 3.87 15.32 -1.62
N THR A 97 4.55 16.48 -1.51
CA THR A 97 4.85 17.32 -2.69
C THR A 97 6.00 16.76 -3.52
N VAL A 98 6.82 15.87 -2.96
CA VAL A 98 7.95 15.24 -3.65
C VAL A 98 7.82 13.72 -3.74
N THR A 99 6.69 13.17 -3.31
CA THR A 99 6.51 11.72 -3.24
C THR A 99 5.29 11.29 -4.03
N ARG A 100 5.49 10.25 -4.87
CA ARG A 100 4.40 9.53 -5.48
C ARG A 100 4.31 8.16 -4.86
N ARG A 101 3.16 7.86 -4.24
CA ARG A 101 2.94 6.56 -3.63
C ARG A 101 2.41 5.58 -4.67
N VAL A 102 2.94 4.36 -4.65
CA VAL A 102 2.47 3.28 -5.53
C VAL A 102 1.94 2.16 -4.65
N LEU A 103 0.64 1.95 -4.72
CA LEU A 103 -0.03 0.86 -4.03
C LEU A 103 -0.12 -0.32 -5.01
N THR A 104 0.55 -1.42 -4.67
CA THR A 104 0.51 -2.65 -5.46
C THR A 104 -0.29 -3.70 -4.71
N VAL A 105 -1.26 -4.31 -5.38
CA VAL A 105 -2.04 -5.43 -4.86
C VAL A 105 -1.66 -6.66 -5.66
N MET A 106 -1.24 -7.72 -4.97
CA MET A 106 -0.65 -8.91 -5.62
C MET A 106 -1.04 -10.18 -4.90
N LEU A 107 -0.90 -11.32 -5.59
CA LEU A 107 -0.92 -12.60 -4.93
C LEU A 107 0.39 -12.76 -4.14
N ALA A 108 0.32 -13.40 -2.97
CA ALA A 108 1.51 -13.59 -2.13
C ALA A 108 2.63 -14.32 -2.87
N GLU A 109 2.29 -15.24 -3.74
CA GLU A 109 3.26 -16.01 -4.55
C GLU A 109 4.00 -15.15 -5.59
N GLU A 110 3.51 -13.95 -5.86
CA GLU A 110 4.12 -13.01 -6.79
C GLU A 110 5.08 -12.03 -6.12
N TYR A 111 5.15 -12.12 -4.81
CA TYR A 111 5.99 -11.18 -4.04
C TYR A 111 7.48 -11.47 -4.21
#